data_b88f569a70b0e1f87aa877457d939f7e
#
_entry.id   b88f569a70b0e1f87aa877457d939f7e
#
_cell.length_a   1.000
_cell.length_b   1.000
_cell.length_c   1.000
_cell.angle_alpha   90.00
_cell.angle_beta   90.00
_cell.angle_gamma   90.00
#
_symmetry.space_group_name_H-M   'P 1'
#
loop_
_entity.id
_entity.type
_entity.pdbx_description
1 polymer ?
#
loop_
_entity_poly.entity_id
_entity_poly.type
_entity_poly.pdbx_seq_one_letter_code
_entity_poly.pdbx_strand_id
1 'polypeptide(L)'
;VLGACGTDVLAWESFGKTWVADATKQLKLEDCRILEADWGDLPDLAQVDFSRDVVFTFNGTTSGVRVPDTDWISGNREGLTIADATSACFSMEMDWAKLDITTFSWQKSLGGEAGRVIILSPRAVSRLESYNPPWPIPKIFQLTKDGKLVEGIFRGDTINTPSLLCVEDLHAALDWAEAQGGLSGLISRSEANLSVVQDFVAGSDWCDFLCSDV
;
A
#
# COMPACT_ATOMS: atom_id res chain seq x y z
N VAL A 1 10.69 -10.06 3.68
CA VAL A 1 10.60 -10.58 2.30
C VAL A 1 11.58 -9.91 1.35
N LEU A 2 11.89 -8.62 1.54
CA LEU A 2 12.85 -7.87 0.71
C LEU A 2 14.28 -8.38 0.87
N GLY A 3 15.08 -8.25 -0.20
CA GLY A 3 16.48 -8.66 -0.24
C GLY A 3 16.73 -10.10 -0.69
N ALA A 4 15.70 -10.86 -1.03
CA ALA A 4 15.84 -12.17 -1.64
C ALA A 4 16.17 -12.08 -3.14
N CYS A 5 15.78 -10.99 -3.78
CA CYS A 5 16.11 -10.61 -5.16
C CYS A 5 16.27 -9.09 -5.25
N GLY A 6 16.59 -8.56 -6.42
CA GLY A 6 16.62 -7.12 -6.65
C GLY A 6 15.26 -6.47 -6.36
N THR A 7 15.28 -5.19 -6.06
CA THR A 7 14.06 -4.45 -5.71
C THR A 7 13.95 -3.16 -6.52
N ASP A 8 12.78 -2.92 -7.12
CA ASP A 8 12.39 -1.65 -7.69
C ASP A 8 11.52 -0.90 -6.69
N VAL A 9 11.85 0.34 -6.37
CA VAL A 9 11.06 1.19 -5.49
C VAL A 9 10.56 2.39 -6.30
N LEU A 10 9.25 2.55 -6.38
CA LEU A 10 8.63 3.66 -7.08
C LEU A 10 8.39 4.83 -6.11
N ALA A 11 8.76 6.04 -6.52
CA ALA A 11 8.62 7.23 -5.68
C ALA A 11 8.33 8.48 -6.51
N TRP A 12 7.29 9.22 -6.13
CA TRP A 12 6.88 10.47 -6.78
C TRP A 12 6.35 11.53 -5.77
N GLU A 13 6.48 11.21 -4.47
CA GLU A 13 6.05 12.10 -3.40
C GLU A 13 6.68 11.69 -2.06
N SER A 14 6.30 12.32 -0.96
CA SER A 14 6.97 12.16 0.35
C SER A 14 6.96 10.73 0.87
N PHE A 15 5.82 10.03 0.78
CA PHE A 15 5.71 8.68 1.36
C PHE A 15 6.48 7.65 0.53
N GLY A 16 6.42 7.74 -0.81
CA GLY A 16 7.26 6.93 -1.68
C GLY A 16 8.75 7.16 -1.41
N LYS A 17 9.17 8.42 -1.20
CA LYS A 17 10.56 8.75 -0.82
C LYS A 17 10.95 8.20 0.56
N THR A 18 10.00 8.04 1.48
CA THR A 18 10.25 7.36 2.76
C THR A 18 10.54 5.88 2.55
N TRP A 19 9.76 5.19 1.70
CA TRP A 19 10.03 3.80 1.32
C TRP A 19 11.41 3.64 0.65
N VAL A 20 11.82 4.59 -0.21
CA VAL A 20 13.18 4.62 -0.78
C VAL A 20 14.22 4.73 0.33
N ALA A 21 14.03 5.62 1.29
CA ALA A 21 14.96 5.79 2.40
C ALA A 21 15.05 4.52 3.27
N ASP A 22 13.93 3.86 3.51
CA ASP A 22 13.91 2.59 4.26
C ASP A 22 14.66 1.48 3.50
N ALA A 23 14.41 1.31 2.20
CA ALA A 23 15.08 0.31 1.39
C ALA A 23 16.61 0.57 1.30
N THR A 24 17.01 1.82 1.06
CA THR A 24 18.41 2.16 0.77
C THR A 24 19.24 2.45 2.01
N LYS A 25 18.69 3.16 3.01
CA LYS A 25 19.44 3.63 4.20
C LYS A 25 19.26 2.73 5.41
N GLN A 26 18.06 2.17 5.62
CA GLN A 26 17.77 1.32 6.77
C GLN A 26 18.08 -0.15 6.47
N LEU A 27 17.45 -0.71 5.44
CA LEU A 27 17.69 -2.11 5.02
C LEU A 27 19.01 -2.27 4.26
N LYS A 28 19.51 -1.18 3.64
CA LYS A 28 20.74 -1.16 2.84
C LYS A 28 20.73 -2.25 1.76
N LEU A 29 19.63 -2.35 1.04
CA LEU A 29 19.50 -3.30 -0.08
C LEU A 29 20.58 -2.99 -1.12
N GLU A 30 21.42 -3.97 -1.43
CA GLU A 30 22.55 -3.82 -2.38
C GLU A 30 22.06 -3.64 -3.82
N ASP A 31 21.01 -4.37 -4.19
CA ASP A 31 20.40 -4.29 -5.52
C ASP A 31 19.01 -3.62 -5.42
N CYS A 32 19.02 -2.29 -5.32
CA CYS A 32 17.83 -1.46 -5.23
C CYS A 32 17.83 -0.42 -6.35
N ARG A 33 16.85 -0.50 -7.25
CA ARG A 33 16.63 0.47 -8.32
C ARG A 33 15.47 1.39 -7.93
N ILE A 34 15.64 2.69 -8.15
CA ILE A 34 14.66 3.70 -7.80
C ILE A 34 14.07 4.24 -9.11
N LEU A 35 12.75 4.18 -9.23
CA LEU A 35 11.99 4.78 -10.32
C LEU A 35 11.28 6.01 -9.77
N GLU A 36 11.81 7.18 -10.08
CA GLU A 36 11.30 8.46 -9.57
C GLU A 36 10.62 9.28 -10.66
N ALA A 37 9.67 10.10 -10.23
CA ALA A 37 9.10 11.19 -11.03
C ALA A 37 9.11 12.49 -10.22
N ASP A 38 8.94 13.60 -10.93
CA ASP A 38 8.75 14.92 -10.33
C ASP A 38 7.37 15.03 -9.66
N TRP A 39 7.21 16.07 -8.85
CA TRP A 39 5.94 16.34 -8.18
C TRP A 39 4.85 16.64 -9.22
N GLY A 40 3.77 15.93 -9.16
CA GLY A 40 2.65 16.01 -10.10
C GLY A 40 2.65 14.93 -11.18
N ASP A 41 3.74 14.18 -11.31
CA ASP A 41 3.89 13.13 -12.32
C ASP A 41 3.99 11.74 -11.67
N LEU A 42 3.67 10.70 -12.46
CA LEU A 42 3.86 9.30 -12.10
C LEU A 42 5.14 8.78 -12.78
N PRO A 43 5.96 7.94 -12.10
CA PRO A 43 7.06 7.25 -12.77
C PRO A 43 6.58 6.44 -13.96
N ASP A 44 7.42 6.30 -14.98
CA ASP A 44 7.12 5.45 -16.13
C ASP A 44 7.01 3.98 -15.69
N LEU A 45 5.79 3.50 -15.51
CA LEU A 45 5.47 2.15 -15.06
C LEU A 45 5.93 1.06 -16.03
N ALA A 46 6.18 1.40 -17.32
CA ALA A 46 6.72 0.46 -18.30
C ALA A 46 8.19 0.09 -18.03
N GLN A 47 8.89 0.86 -17.20
CA GLN A 47 10.27 0.58 -16.81
C GLN A 47 10.39 -0.42 -15.64
N VAL A 48 9.29 -0.80 -15.03
CA VAL A 48 9.30 -1.75 -13.91
C VAL A 48 9.72 -3.14 -14.38
N ASP A 49 10.67 -3.72 -13.67
CA ASP A 49 11.18 -5.07 -13.96
C ASP A 49 10.53 -6.08 -12.99
N PHE A 50 9.58 -6.82 -13.49
CA PHE A 50 8.83 -7.81 -12.70
C PHE A 50 9.60 -9.11 -12.38
N SER A 51 10.86 -9.23 -12.78
CA SER A 51 11.77 -10.23 -12.19
C SER A 51 12.25 -9.83 -10.78
N ARG A 52 12.08 -8.56 -10.42
CA ARG A 52 12.47 -7.94 -9.15
C ARG A 52 11.24 -7.75 -8.25
N ASP A 53 11.45 -7.62 -6.95
CA ASP A 53 10.40 -7.17 -6.04
C ASP A 53 10.06 -5.69 -6.34
N VAL A 54 8.80 -5.33 -6.32
CA VAL A 54 8.33 -3.98 -6.64
C VAL A 54 7.65 -3.38 -5.42
N VAL A 55 8.15 -2.25 -4.94
CA VAL A 55 7.58 -1.51 -3.80
C VAL A 55 6.99 -0.20 -4.30
N PHE A 56 5.72 0.06 -4.00
CA PHE A 56 5.05 1.28 -4.41
C PHE A 56 3.93 1.69 -3.46
N THR A 57 3.56 2.97 -3.50
CA THR A 57 2.32 3.48 -2.91
C THR A 57 1.23 3.53 -3.98
N PHE A 58 -0.03 3.24 -3.64
CA PHE A 58 -1.13 3.45 -4.60
C PHE A 58 -1.37 4.94 -4.86
N ASN A 59 -1.32 5.72 -3.80
CA ASN A 59 -1.61 7.16 -3.87
C ASN A 59 -0.42 7.95 -3.36
N GLY A 60 0.01 8.93 -4.14
CA GLY A 60 0.93 9.96 -3.72
C GLY A 60 0.19 11.05 -2.93
N THR A 61 -0.03 10.83 -1.65
CA THR A 61 -0.85 11.69 -0.78
C THR A 61 -0.44 13.17 -0.83
N THR A 62 0.84 13.47 -0.99
CA THR A 62 1.35 14.85 -0.96
C THR A 62 1.44 15.49 -2.34
N SER A 63 1.24 14.74 -3.41
CA SER A 63 1.26 15.24 -4.79
C SER A 63 -0.08 15.15 -5.50
N GLY A 64 -1.02 14.37 -4.97
CA GLY A 64 -2.31 14.10 -5.62
C GLY A 64 -2.24 13.06 -6.75
N VAL A 65 -1.06 12.55 -7.08
CA VAL A 65 -0.86 11.55 -8.14
C VAL A 65 -1.10 10.16 -7.59
N ARG A 66 -1.83 9.34 -8.32
CA ARG A 66 -2.09 7.93 -7.98
C ARG A 66 -1.72 7.00 -9.13
N VAL A 67 -1.46 5.74 -8.86
CA VAL A 67 -1.49 4.72 -9.91
C VAL A 67 -2.93 4.56 -10.41
N PRO A 68 -3.17 4.51 -11.74
CA PRO A 68 -4.53 4.48 -12.28
C PRO A 68 -5.28 3.20 -11.90
N ASP A 69 -4.59 2.08 -11.93
CA ASP A 69 -5.09 0.73 -11.69
C ASP A 69 -3.93 -0.22 -11.37
N THR A 70 -4.15 -1.52 -11.50
CA THR A 70 -3.14 -2.58 -11.37
C THR A 70 -2.78 -3.24 -12.71
N ASP A 71 -3.27 -2.74 -13.84
CA ASP A 71 -3.08 -3.39 -15.14
C ASP A 71 -1.63 -3.37 -15.62
N TRP A 72 -0.86 -2.36 -15.18
CA TRP A 72 0.57 -2.29 -15.42
C TRP A 72 1.35 -3.43 -14.74
N ILE A 73 0.80 -4.08 -13.71
CA ILE A 73 1.46 -5.18 -13.01
C ILE A 73 1.34 -6.46 -13.83
N SER A 74 2.48 -7.03 -14.22
CA SER A 74 2.53 -8.27 -14.98
C SER A 74 1.90 -9.44 -14.21
N GLY A 75 1.03 -10.18 -14.87
CA GLY A 75 0.51 -11.45 -14.33
C GLY A 75 1.59 -12.55 -14.27
N ASN A 76 2.60 -12.47 -15.14
CA ASN A 76 3.75 -13.39 -15.18
C ASN A 76 4.97 -12.69 -14.58
N ARG A 77 4.99 -12.57 -13.25
CA ARG A 77 6.06 -11.93 -12.47
C ARG A 77 6.80 -12.93 -11.60
N GLU A 78 8.11 -12.81 -11.49
CA GLU A 78 8.94 -13.60 -10.58
C GLU A 78 9.04 -12.92 -9.20
N GLY A 79 9.23 -11.61 -9.19
CA GLY A 79 9.27 -10.78 -7.99
C GLY A 79 7.90 -10.63 -7.32
N LEU A 80 7.89 -10.11 -6.10
CA LEU A 80 6.69 -9.80 -5.33
C LEU A 80 6.30 -8.33 -5.52
N THR A 81 5.00 -8.06 -5.59
CA THR A 81 4.46 -6.71 -5.53
C THR A 81 4.08 -6.35 -4.10
N ILE A 82 4.63 -5.25 -3.61
CA ILE A 82 4.53 -4.78 -2.23
C ILE A 82 3.91 -3.37 -2.27
N ALA A 83 2.68 -3.26 -1.85
CA ALA A 83 1.89 -2.07 -2.01
C ALA A 83 1.51 -1.44 -0.67
N ASP A 84 1.77 -0.15 -0.52
CA ASP A 84 1.12 0.67 0.50
C ASP A 84 -0.20 1.21 -0.07
N ALA A 85 -1.29 0.68 0.43
CA ALA A 85 -2.65 1.03 0.02
C ALA A 85 -3.40 1.85 1.08
N THR A 86 -2.67 2.52 1.98
CA THR A 86 -3.26 3.20 3.14
C THR A 86 -4.36 4.19 2.75
N SER A 87 -4.23 4.91 1.66
CA SER A 87 -5.27 5.84 1.17
C SER A 87 -6.05 5.32 -0.03
N ALA A 88 -5.70 4.15 -0.55
CA ALA A 88 -6.40 3.50 -1.67
C ALA A 88 -7.46 2.49 -1.19
N CYS A 89 -7.14 1.71 -0.16
CA CYS A 89 -8.11 0.77 0.43
C CYS A 89 -9.41 1.47 0.79
N PHE A 90 -10.52 0.88 0.37
CA PHE A 90 -11.88 1.39 0.51
C PHE A 90 -12.22 2.64 -0.34
N SER A 91 -11.29 3.12 -1.18
CA SER A 91 -11.51 4.27 -2.07
C SER A 91 -11.23 3.98 -3.53
N MET A 92 -10.68 2.81 -3.83
CA MET A 92 -10.33 2.36 -5.18
C MET A 92 -10.60 0.87 -5.34
N GLU A 93 -10.91 0.46 -6.57
CA GLU A 93 -10.89 -0.95 -6.95
C GLU A 93 -9.44 -1.45 -6.99
N MET A 94 -9.22 -2.67 -6.52
CA MET A 94 -7.89 -3.29 -6.45
C MET A 94 -7.96 -4.74 -6.95
N ASP A 95 -7.14 -5.10 -7.93
CA ASP A 95 -6.99 -6.49 -8.34
C ASP A 95 -6.04 -7.23 -7.40
N TRP A 96 -6.61 -7.91 -6.42
CA TRP A 96 -5.88 -8.66 -5.40
C TRP A 96 -5.01 -9.78 -5.97
N ALA A 97 -5.29 -10.30 -7.17
CA ALA A 97 -4.47 -11.32 -7.81
C ALA A 97 -3.08 -10.78 -8.23
N LYS A 98 -2.96 -9.46 -8.35
CA LYS A 98 -1.72 -8.77 -8.73
C LYS A 98 -0.93 -8.24 -7.55
N LEU A 99 -1.46 -8.35 -6.32
CA LEU A 99 -0.85 -7.84 -5.09
C LEU A 99 -0.36 -9.00 -4.22
N ASP A 100 0.93 -9.01 -3.90
CA ASP A 100 1.49 -10.06 -3.07
C ASP A 100 1.57 -9.68 -1.60
N ILE A 101 1.91 -8.43 -1.31
CA ILE A 101 1.89 -7.86 0.04
C ILE A 101 1.20 -6.51 -0.04
N THR A 102 0.10 -6.37 0.68
CA THR A 102 -0.60 -5.09 0.79
C THR A 102 -0.66 -4.67 2.24
N THR A 103 -0.21 -3.47 2.51
CA THR A 103 -0.33 -2.86 3.83
C THR A 103 -1.22 -1.63 3.77
N PHE A 104 -2.04 -1.45 4.78
CA PHE A 104 -2.83 -0.24 4.93
C PHE A 104 -3.17 0.03 6.41
N SER A 105 -3.52 1.26 6.67
CA SER A 105 -4.13 1.70 7.93
C SER A 105 -5.53 2.23 7.63
N TRP A 106 -6.50 1.94 8.50
CA TRP A 106 -7.91 2.26 8.20
C TRP A 106 -8.34 3.70 8.52
N GLN A 107 -7.49 4.52 9.15
CA GLN A 107 -7.83 5.91 9.51
C GLN A 107 -8.15 6.85 8.34
N LYS A 108 -7.99 6.41 7.10
CA LYS A 108 -8.34 7.20 5.92
C LYS A 108 -9.82 7.08 5.60
N SER A 109 -10.21 6.16 4.73
CA SER A 109 -11.61 6.02 4.28
C SER A 109 -12.58 5.61 5.38
N LEU A 110 -12.13 4.83 6.35
CA LEU A 110 -12.97 4.38 7.46
C LEU A 110 -12.90 5.30 8.69
N GLY A 111 -11.94 6.20 8.76
CA GLY A 111 -11.77 7.09 9.91
C GLY A 111 -11.35 6.36 11.19
N GLY A 112 -11.58 7.01 12.35
CA GLY A 112 -11.23 6.44 13.65
C GLY A 112 -9.73 6.41 13.96
N GLU A 113 -9.35 5.67 14.99
CA GLU A 113 -7.95 5.47 15.35
C GLU A 113 -7.27 4.47 14.42
N ALA A 114 -5.97 4.69 14.18
CA ALA A 114 -5.22 3.88 13.25
C ALA A 114 -4.83 2.52 13.83
N GLY A 115 -5.28 1.47 13.17
CA GLY A 115 -4.67 0.17 13.20
C GLY A 115 -4.04 -0.15 11.85
N ARG A 116 -3.22 -1.18 11.80
CA ARG A 116 -2.54 -1.60 10.58
C ARG A 116 -2.93 -3.01 10.20
N VAL A 117 -3.15 -3.21 8.92
CA VAL A 117 -3.42 -4.51 8.31
C VAL A 117 -2.31 -4.83 7.33
N ILE A 118 -1.92 -6.09 7.28
CA ILE A 118 -1.08 -6.65 6.24
C ILE A 118 -1.80 -7.84 5.61
N ILE A 119 -1.90 -7.83 4.30
CA ILE A 119 -2.48 -8.92 3.51
C ILE A 119 -1.34 -9.59 2.76
N LEU A 120 -1.30 -10.90 2.79
CA LEU A 120 -0.25 -11.70 2.17
C LEU A 120 -0.86 -12.65 1.14
N SER A 121 -0.32 -12.66 -0.08
CA SER A 121 -0.61 -13.71 -1.06
C SER A 121 0.08 -15.02 -0.68
N PRO A 122 -0.34 -16.15 -1.24
CA PRO A 122 0.40 -17.43 -1.08
C PRO A 122 1.86 -17.33 -1.53
N ARG A 123 2.18 -16.51 -2.53
CA ARG A 123 3.55 -16.26 -3.00
C ARG A 123 4.38 -15.55 -1.92
N ALA A 124 3.79 -14.53 -1.27
CA ALA A 124 4.44 -13.83 -0.17
C ALA A 124 4.69 -14.75 1.03
N VAL A 125 3.73 -15.62 1.36
CA VAL A 125 3.90 -16.64 2.41
C VAL A 125 5.04 -17.57 2.07
N SER A 126 5.08 -18.09 0.84
CA SER A 126 6.17 -18.97 0.38
C SER A 126 7.54 -18.29 0.49
N ARG A 127 7.63 -16.99 0.15
CA ARG A 127 8.85 -16.21 0.32
C ARG A 127 9.23 -16.05 1.80
N LEU A 128 8.26 -15.75 2.68
CA LEU A 128 8.49 -15.63 4.13
C LEU A 128 9.04 -16.93 4.74
N GLU A 129 8.58 -18.09 4.29
CA GLU A 129 9.01 -19.39 4.79
C GLU A 129 10.36 -19.84 4.21
N SER A 130 10.73 -19.37 3.01
CA SER A 130 11.96 -19.79 2.31
C SER A 130 13.13 -18.81 2.45
N TYR A 131 12.89 -17.57 2.88
CA TYR A 131 13.92 -16.54 2.96
C TYR A 131 14.06 -15.98 4.37
N ASN A 132 15.28 -15.96 4.88
CA ASN A 132 15.62 -15.35 6.15
C ASN A 132 16.51 -14.12 5.90
N PRO A 133 16.04 -12.90 6.20
CA PRO A 133 16.80 -11.69 5.93
C PRO A 133 18.04 -11.60 6.83
N PRO A 134 19.13 -10.95 6.37
CA PRO A 134 20.38 -10.86 7.11
C PRO A 134 20.33 -9.86 8.28
N TRP A 135 19.28 -9.08 8.40
CA TRP A 135 19.10 -8.10 9.48
C TRP A 135 18.16 -8.62 10.57
N PRO A 136 18.27 -8.12 11.80
CA PRO A 136 17.37 -8.49 12.88
C PRO A 136 15.96 -7.95 12.63
N ILE A 137 14.94 -8.79 12.87
CA ILE A 137 13.54 -8.40 12.80
C ILE A 137 12.98 -8.28 14.22
N PRO A 138 12.44 -7.12 14.61
CA PRO A 138 11.74 -6.97 15.90
C PRO A 138 10.64 -8.02 16.05
N LYS A 139 10.45 -8.52 17.26
CA LYS A 139 9.50 -9.61 17.54
C LYS A 139 8.09 -9.33 17.02
N ILE A 140 7.64 -8.08 17.07
CA ILE A 140 6.31 -7.69 16.60
C ILE A 140 6.13 -7.85 15.07
N PHE A 141 7.22 -7.87 14.32
CA PHE A 141 7.21 -8.05 12.86
C PHE A 141 7.64 -9.45 12.43
N GLN A 142 7.88 -10.36 13.36
CA GLN A 142 8.23 -11.74 13.06
C GLN A 142 6.98 -12.54 12.72
N LEU A 143 6.74 -12.73 11.44
CA LEU A 143 5.60 -13.51 10.94
C LEU A 143 5.91 -15.01 10.79
N THR A 144 7.19 -15.40 10.96
CA THR A 144 7.63 -16.78 10.85
C THR A 144 8.39 -17.21 12.10
N LYS A 145 8.29 -18.50 12.42
CA LYS A 145 9.08 -19.17 13.45
C LYS A 145 9.55 -20.52 12.90
N ASP A 146 10.83 -20.81 13.03
CA ASP A 146 11.45 -22.04 12.54
C ASP A 146 11.15 -22.33 11.05
N GLY A 147 11.14 -21.25 10.21
CA GLY A 147 10.87 -21.34 8.79
C GLY A 147 9.40 -21.61 8.43
N LYS A 148 8.47 -21.43 9.36
CA LYS A 148 7.03 -21.61 9.15
C LYS A 148 6.25 -20.39 9.56
N LEU A 149 5.18 -20.10 8.84
CA LEU A 149 4.27 -19.01 9.16
C LEU A 149 3.66 -19.22 10.55
N VAL A 150 3.62 -18.17 11.37
CA VAL A 150 2.93 -18.19 12.66
C VAL A 150 1.43 -18.00 12.42
N GLU A 151 0.75 -19.10 12.08
CA GLU A 151 -0.67 -19.08 11.70
C GLU A 151 -1.59 -18.45 12.76
N GLY A 152 -1.24 -18.55 14.06
CA GLY A 152 -2.03 -18.01 15.15
C GLY A 152 -2.29 -16.51 14.99
N ILE A 153 -1.32 -15.74 14.47
CA ILE A 153 -1.48 -14.30 14.21
C ILE A 153 -2.67 -14.04 13.25
N PHE A 154 -2.85 -14.89 12.25
CA PHE A 154 -3.94 -14.79 11.26
C PHE A 154 -5.26 -15.37 11.75
N ARG A 155 -5.31 -15.91 12.96
CA ARG A 155 -6.50 -16.45 13.65
C ARG A 155 -6.90 -15.62 14.86
N GLY A 156 -6.23 -14.48 15.09
CA GLY A 156 -6.52 -13.56 16.18
C GLY A 156 -5.60 -13.66 17.40
N ASP A 157 -4.56 -14.48 17.36
CA ASP A 157 -3.53 -14.44 18.40
C ASP A 157 -2.79 -13.12 18.37
N THR A 158 -2.58 -12.51 19.51
CA THR A 158 -1.90 -11.23 19.64
C THR A 158 -0.67 -11.34 20.52
N ILE A 159 0.39 -10.59 20.19
CA ILE A 159 1.61 -10.51 21.02
C ILE A 159 1.33 -9.73 22.30
N ASN A 160 0.55 -8.66 22.17
CA ASN A 160 0.10 -7.80 23.28
C ASN A 160 -1.41 -7.62 23.19
N THR A 161 -2.03 -7.25 24.29
CA THR A 161 -3.45 -6.89 24.30
C THR A 161 -3.71 -5.75 23.32
N PRO A 162 -4.61 -5.91 22.33
CA PRO A 162 -4.96 -4.86 21.38
C PRO A 162 -5.71 -3.72 22.09
N SER A 163 -5.72 -2.53 21.48
CA SER A 163 -6.60 -1.46 21.88
C SER A 163 -8.05 -1.83 21.53
N LEU A 164 -8.87 -2.11 22.53
CA LEU A 164 -10.29 -2.44 22.32
C LEU A 164 -11.03 -1.27 21.67
N LEU A 165 -10.73 -0.03 22.08
CA LEU A 165 -11.32 1.16 21.46
C LEU A 165 -11.04 1.21 19.96
N CYS A 166 -9.78 0.98 19.55
CA CYS A 166 -9.39 0.95 18.16
C CYS A 166 -10.13 -0.14 17.36
N VAL A 167 -10.38 -1.30 17.97
CA VAL A 167 -11.13 -2.41 17.35
C VAL A 167 -12.61 -2.06 17.22
N GLU A 168 -13.22 -1.48 18.26
CA GLU A 168 -14.62 -1.06 18.23
C GLU A 168 -14.87 0.07 17.22
N ASP A 169 -13.96 1.04 17.14
CA ASP A 169 -14.01 2.08 16.10
C ASP A 169 -13.99 1.48 14.70
N LEU A 170 -13.14 0.46 14.47
CA LEU A 170 -13.10 -0.24 13.17
C LEU A 170 -14.43 -0.96 12.89
N HIS A 171 -15.00 -1.67 13.87
CA HIS A 171 -16.30 -2.33 13.72
C HIS A 171 -17.40 -1.34 13.35
N ALA A 172 -17.51 -0.23 14.09
CA ALA A 172 -18.47 0.81 13.79
C ALA A 172 -18.28 1.42 12.39
N ALA A 173 -17.03 1.59 11.96
CA ALA A 173 -16.71 2.10 10.64
C ALA A 173 -17.07 1.10 9.53
N LEU A 174 -16.87 -0.20 9.74
CA LEU A 174 -17.26 -1.25 8.80
C LEU A 174 -18.79 -1.36 8.66
N ASP A 175 -19.53 -1.32 9.78
CA ASP A 175 -20.99 -1.30 9.78
C ASP A 175 -21.52 -0.07 9.02
N TRP A 176 -20.90 1.09 9.23
CA TRP A 176 -21.23 2.29 8.47
C TRP A 176 -20.92 2.11 6.98
N ALA A 177 -19.77 1.54 6.63
CA ALA A 177 -19.39 1.31 5.24
C ALA A 177 -20.36 0.37 4.52
N GLU A 178 -20.81 -0.70 5.19
CA GLU A 178 -21.85 -1.59 4.66
C GLU A 178 -23.17 -0.84 4.42
N ALA A 179 -23.58 0.00 5.37
CA ALA A 179 -24.77 0.83 5.24
C ALA A 179 -24.69 1.86 4.10
N GLN A 180 -23.48 2.27 3.69
CA GLN A 180 -23.26 3.13 2.52
C GLN A 180 -23.24 2.38 1.18
N GLY A 181 -23.43 1.07 1.17
CA GLY A 181 -23.39 0.22 -0.02
C GLY A 181 -22.05 -0.50 -0.22
N GLY A 182 -21.30 -0.69 0.84
CA GLY A 182 -20.02 -1.38 0.83
C GLY A 182 -18.95 -0.64 0.02
N LEU A 183 -18.01 -1.39 -0.56
CA LEU A 183 -16.88 -0.82 -1.30
C LEU A 183 -17.33 0.11 -2.44
N SER A 184 -18.30 -0.31 -3.26
CA SER A 184 -18.80 0.51 -4.38
C SER A 184 -19.42 1.82 -3.92
N GLY A 185 -20.15 1.81 -2.79
CA GLY A 185 -20.71 3.01 -2.19
C GLY A 185 -19.63 3.97 -1.68
N LEU A 186 -18.57 3.45 -1.06
CA LEU A 186 -17.43 4.25 -0.61
C LEU A 186 -16.65 4.87 -1.76
N ILE A 187 -16.42 4.11 -2.83
CA ILE A 187 -15.77 4.61 -4.06
C ILE A 187 -16.61 5.72 -4.67
N SER A 188 -17.91 5.50 -4.89
CA SER A 188 -18.81 6.53 -5.47
C SER A 188 -18.83 7.79 -4.61
N ARG A 189 -18.79 7.67 -3.29
CA ARG A 189 -18.69 8.81 -2.38
C ARG A 189 -17.36 9.57 -2.53
N SER A 190 -16.24 8.86 -2.68
CA SER A 190 -14.93 9.45 -2.90
C SER A 190 -14.88 10.22 -4.22
N GLU A 191 -15.41 9.63 -5.29
CA GLU A 191 -15.50 10.24 -6.62
C GLU A 191 -16.40 11.49 -6.62
N ALA A 192 -17.55 11.42 -5.94
CA ALA A 192 -18.42 12.58 -5.80
C ALA A 192 -17.75 13.73 -5.04
N ASN A 193 -16.96 13.43 -4.00
CA ASN A 193 -16.19 14.45 -3.30
C ASN A 193 -15.11 15.07 -4.20
N LEU A 194 -14.41 14.24 -5.00
CA LEU A 194 -13.41 14.72 -5.96
C LEU A 194 -14.04 15.64 -7.02
N SER A 195 -15.22 15.25 -7.56
CA SER A 195 -15.93 16.08 -8.53
C SER A 195 -16.23 17.49 -8.02
N VAL A 196 -16.62 17.62 -6.73
CA VAL A 196 -16.83 18.95 -6.13
C VAL A 196 -15.56 19.79 -6.11
N VAL A 197 -14.40 19.15 -5.82
CA VAL A 197 -13.10 19.83 -5.83
C VAL A 197 -12.71 20.20 -7.27
N GLN A 198 -12.92 19.32 -8.24
CA GLN A 198 -12.65 19.57 -9.65
C GLN A 198 -13.47 20.76 -10.18
N ASP A 199 -14.76 20.80 -9.87
CA ASP A 199 -15.65 21.91 -10.25
C ASP A 199 -15.19 23.24 -9.62
N PHE A 200 -14.75 23.22 -8.36
CA PHE A 200 -14.22 24.40 -7.68
C PHE A 200 -12.94 24.91 -8.35
N VAL A 201 -11.99 24.01 -8.63
CA VAL A 201 -10.73 24.37 -9.29
C VAL A 201 -10.98 24.89 -10.69
N ALA A 202 -11.84 24.23 -11.48
CA ALA A 202 -12.20 24.67 -12.83
C ALA A 202 -12.87 26.06 -12.88
N GLY A 203 -13.56 26.44 -11.79
CA GLY A 203 -14.17 27.77 -11.63
C GLY A 203 -13.25 28.83 -11.02
N SER A 204 -11.99 28.48 -10.72
CA SER A 204 -11.05 29.36 -10.02
C SER A 204 -9.89 29.76 -10.94
N ASP A 205 -9.47 31.00 -10.89
CA ASP A 205 -8.33 31.52 -11.67
C ASP A 205 -7.03 31.64 -10.85
N TRP A 206 -7.06 31.27 -9.57
CA TRP A 206 -5.95 31.43 -8.63
C TRP A 206 -5.41 30.08 -8.10
N CYS A 207 -6.02 28.95 -8.43
CA CYS A 207 -5.56 27.63 -8.04
C CYS A 207 -5.70 26.62 -9.19
N ASP A 208 -4.86 25.63 -9.17
CA ASP A 208 -4.86 24.54 -10.13
C ASP A 208 -4.40 23.24 -9.44
N PHE A 209 -4.63 22.10 -10.06
CA PHE A 209 -4.09 20.84 -9.59
C PHE A 209 -2.58 20.76 -9.87
N LEU A 210 -1.84 20.17 -8.95
CA LEU A 210 -0.44 19.82 -9.19
C LEU A 210 -0.33 18.65 -10.17
N CYS A 211 -1.23 17.67 -10.04
CA CYS A 211 -1.31 16.50 -10.91
C CYS A 211 -1.96 16.89 -12.24
N SER A 212 -1.33 16.48 -13.36
CA SER A 212 -1.86 16.74 -14.71
C SER A 212 -3.02 15.83 -15.09
N ASP A 213 -3.21 14.71 -14.40
CA ASP A 213 -4.28 13.73 -14.59
C ASP A 213 -5.00 13.47 -13.25
N VAL A 214 -6.18 14.10 -13.10
CA VAL A 214 -6.98 14.09 -11.86
C VAL A 214 -8.21 13.20 -12.00
#